data_e0ebd53f99ad343191edc7aa7f9e3f57
#
_entry.id   e0ebd53f99ad343191edc7aa7f9e3f57
#
_cell.length_a   1.000
_cell.length_b   1.000
_cell.length_c   1.000
_cell.angle_alpha   90.00
_cell.angle_beta   90.00
_cell.angle_gamma   90.00
#
_symmetry.space_group_name_H-M   'P 1'
#
loop_
_entity.id
_entity.type
_entity.pdbx_description
1 polymer ?
#
loop_
_entity_poly.entity_id
_entity_poly.type
_entity_poly.pdbx_seq_one_letter_code
_entity_poly.pdbx_strand_id
1 'polypeptide(L)'
;MCLAIPGKLLEVFDENGLKMGNIDFAGSVSKACLEYVPEIEIGQYTIVHAGFALSVLNEEEAKNSFDAWDDLIDRANAEGIEMEKLERPD
;
A
#
# COMPACT_ATOMS: atom_id res chain seq x y z
N MET A 1 -5.97 4.05 15.94
CA MET A 1 -4.84 4.21 15.03
C MET A 1 -4.82 3.08 14.01
N CYS A 2 -4.71 3.42 12.77
CA CYS A 2 -4.64 2.42 11.72
C CYS A 2 -3.19 2.19 11.31
N LEU A 3 -2.82 0.93 11.16
CA LEU A 3 -1.58 0.59 10.51
C LEU A 3 -1.82 0.73 9.01
N ALA A 4 -0.99 1.50 8.34
CA ALA A 4 -1.12 1.69 6.90
C ALA A 4 -0.48 0.51 6.16
N ILE A 5 -1.18 0.01 5.17
CA ILE A 5 -0.68 -1.06 4.31
C ILE A 5 -0.06 -0.40 3.08
N PRO A 6 1.21 -0.71 2.74
CA PRO A 6 1.79 -0.17 1.52
C PRO A 6 1.07 -0.72 0.30
N GLY A 7 0.85 0.14 -0.68
CA GLY A 7 0.31 -0.25 -1.96
C GLY A 7 1.34 -0.07 -3.06
N LYS A 8 1.30 -0.93 -4.06
CA LYS A 8 2.20 -0.88 -5.20
C LYS A 8 1.57 -0.09 -6.34
N LEU A 9 2.29 0.90 -6.83
CA LEU A 9 1.82 1.71 -7.96
C LEU A 9 1.86 0.89 -9.25
N LEU A 10 0.70 0.72 -9.87
CA LEU A 10 0.55 -0.06 -11.09
C LEU A 10 0.51 0.80 -12.34
N GLU A 11 -0.06 2.01 -12.25
CA GLU A 11 -0.36 2.83 -13.39
C GLU A 11 -0.41 4.29 -12.98
N VAL A 12 0.00 5.20 -13.85
CA VAL A 12 -0.08 6.64 -13.65
C VAL A 12 -0.89 7.27 -14.76
N PHE A 13 -1.76 8.18 -14.43
CA PHE A 13 -2.57 8.91 -15.42
C PHE A 13 -2.93 10.29 -14.89
N ASP A 14 -3.38 11.17 -15.80
CA ASP A 14 -3.87 12.49 -15.44
C ASP A 14 -5.39 12.46 -15.40
N GLU A 15 -5.97 13.08 -14.38
CA GLU A 15 -7.41 13.25 -14.28
C GLU A 15 -7.69 14.67 -13.83
N ASN A 16 -8.33 15.44 -14.69
CA ASN A 16 -8.66 16.84 -14.42
C ASN A 16 -7.45 17.69 -14.00
N GLY A 17 -6.29 17.43 -14.60
CA GLY A 17 -5.06 18.15 -14.30
C GLY A 17 -4.31 17.65 -13.06
N LEU A 18 -4.79 16.60 -12.43
CA LEU A 18 -4.13 15.99 -11.27
C LEU A 18 -3.42 14.70 -11.67
N LYS A 19 -2.24 14.48 -11.10
CA LYS A 19 -1.53 13.23 -11.28
C LYS A 19 -2.15 12.18 -10.37
N MET A 20 -2.67 11.12 -10.98
CA MET A 20 -3.37 10.05 -10.28
C MET A 20 -2.68 8.72 -10.58
N GLY A 21 -2.98 7.71 -9.80
CA GLY A 21 -2.47 6.38 -10.05
C GLY A 21 -3.39 5.29 -9.53
N ASN A 22 -3.28 4.11 -10.11
CA ASN A 22 -3.93 2.91 -9.61
C ASN A 22 -2.93 2.16 -8.75
N ILE A 23 -3.35 1.80 -7.54
CA ILE A 23 -2.49 1.22 -6.53
C ILE A 23 -3.08 -0.10 -6.05
N ASP A 24 -2.24 -1.13 -6.01
CA ASP A 24 -2.63 -2.46 -5.56
C ASP A 24 -2.34 -2.62 -4.07
N PHE A 25 -3.41 -2.76 -3.29
CA PHE A 25 -3.34 -2.99 -1.84
C PHE A 25 -3.72 -4.43 -1.55
N ALA A 26 -2.72 -5.31 -1.47
CA ALA A 26 -2.94 -6.71 -1.11
C ALA A 26 -4.06 -7.37 -1.94
N GLY A 27 -4.05 -7.15 -3.23
CA GLY A 27 -5.03 -7.73 -4.17
C GLY A 27 -6.19 -6.81 -4.51
N SER A 28 -6.34 -5.68 -3.84
CA SER A 28 -7.40 -4.71 -4.11
C SER A 28 -6.82 -3.46 -4.76
N VAL A 29 -7.32 -3.10 -5.93
CA VAL A 29 -6.81 -1.94 -6.67
C VAL A 29 -7.69 -0.73 -6.41
N SER A 30 -7.07 0.38 -6.03
CA SER A 30 -7.75 1.64 -5.76
C SER A 30 -7.03 2.80 -6.42
N LYS A 31 -7.79 3.82 -6.78
CA LYS A 31 -7.25 5.06 -7.35
C LYS A 31 -6.80 5.99 -6.22
N ALA A 32 -5.66 6.63 -6.39
CA ALA A 32 -5.15 7.59 -5.42
C ALA A 32 -4.52 8.79 -6.12
N CYS A 33 -4.52 9.93 -5.44
CA CYS A 33 -3.87 11.13 -5.92
C CYS A 33 -2.39 11.09 -5.60
N LEU A 34 -1.54 11.37 -6.58
CA LEU A 34 -0.08 11.32 -6.45
C LEU A 34 0.57 12.71 -6.36
N GLU A 35 -0.22 13.75 -6.16
CA GLU A 35 0.29 15.13 -6.16
C GLU A 35 1.31 15.41 -5.05
N TYR A 36 1.24 14.70 -3.93
CA TYR A 36 2.22 14.83 -2.84
C TYR A 36 3.51 14.04 -3.10
N VAL A 37 3.46 13.08 -4.01
CA VAL A 37 4.61 12.25 -4.35
C VAL A 37 4.79 12.17 -5.87
N PRO A 38 4.94 13.33 -6.55
CA PRO A 38 4.97 13.33 -8.02
C PRO A 38 6.16 12.57 -8.60
N GLU A 39 7.18 12.31 -7.78
CA GLU A 39 8.38 11.58 -8.19
C GLU A 39 8.19 10.06 -8.19
N ILE A 40 7.05 9.55 -7.69
CA ILE A 40 6.84 8.11 -7.60
C ILE A 40 6.81 7.46 -8.98
N GLU A 41 7.39 6.27 -9.08
CA GLU A 41 7.46 5.49 -10.32
C GLU A 41 6.66 4.21 -10.19
N ILE A 42 6.19 3.70 -11.33
CA ILE A 42 5.47 2.43 -11.38
C ILE A 42 6.35 1.32 -10.80
N GLY A 43 5.77 0.50 -9.94
CA GLY A 43 6.47 -0.56 -9.24
C GLY A 43 6.95 -0.17 -7.84
N GLN A 44 6.96 1.11 -7.52
CA GLN A 44 7.28 1.57 -6.18
C GLN A 44 6.05 1.47 -5.27
N TYR A 45 6.30 1.49 -3.98
CA TYR A 45 5.25 1.39 -2.97
C TYR A 45 4.97 2.76 -2.35
N THR A 46 3.74 2.94 -1.90
CA THR A 46 3.33 4.18 -1.23
C THR A 46 2.34 3.86 -0.12
N ILE A 47 2.26 4.76 0.84
CA ILE A 47 1.23 4.73 1.87
C ILE A 47 0.14 5.71 1.44
N VAL A 48 -1.11 5.26 1.41
CA VAL A 48 -2.25 6.10 1.01
C VAL A 48 -3.16 6.35 2.21
N HIS A 49 -3.54 7.59 2.39
CA HIS A 49 -4.48 8.00 3.41
C HIS A 49 -5.50 8.95 2.80
N ALA A 50 -6.78 8.63 2.98
CA ALA A 50 -7.89 9.45 2.47
C ALA A 50 -7.80 9.73 0.96
N GLY A 51 -7.29 8.75 0.18
CA GLY A 51 -7.18 8.89 -1.26
C GLY A 51 -5.92 9.60 -1.75
N PHE A 52 -5.00 9.97 -0.85
CA PHE A 52 -3.75 10.64 -1.20
C PHE A 52 -2.55 9.76 -0.87
N ALA A 53 -1.66 9.58 -1.84
CA ALA A 53 -0.38 8.93 -1.60
C ALA A 53 0.54 9.93 -0.89
N LEU A 54 1.08 9.54 0.27
CA LEU A 54 1.82 10.45 1.15
C LEU A 54 3.32 10.21 1.19
N SER A 55 3.77 9.04 0.77
CA SER A 55 5.19 8.71 0.84
C SER A 55 5.57 7.70 -0.23
N VAL A 56 6.85 7.66 -0.56
CA VAL A 56 7.40 6.66 -1.47
C VAL A 56 8.23 5.69 -0.64
N LEU A 57 7.96 4.40 -0.78
CA LEU A 57 8.71 3.35 -0.11
C LEU A 57 9.41 2.48 -1.14
N ASN A 58 10.62 2.03 -0.81
CA ASN A 58 11.31 1.04 -1.64
C ASN A 58 10.80 -0.36 -1.28
N GLU A 59 11.23 -1.38 -2.02
CA GLU A 59 10.79 -2.75 -1.80
C GLU A 59 11.12 -3.26 -0.40
N GLU A 60 12.28 -2.89 0.12
CA GLU A 60 12.71 -3.30 1.45
C GLU A 60 11.81 -2.72 2.55
N GLU A 61 11.51 -1.43 2.45
CA GLU A 61 10.61 -0.77 3.40
C GLU A 61 9.21 -1.37 3.36
N ALA A 62 8.70 -1.63 2.16
CA ALA A 62 7.38 -2.26 1.98
C ALA A 62 7.39 -3.68 2.56
N LYS A 63 8.44 -4.44 2.32
CA LYS A 63 8.59 -5.80 2.85
C LYS A 63 8.55 -5.78 4.38
N ASN A 64 9.26 -4.85 4.99
CA ASN A 64 9.26 -4.71 6.45
C ASN A 64 7.85 -4.44 6.99
N SER A 65 7.08 -3.61 6.30
CA SER A 65 5.70 -3.33 6.69
C SER A 65 4.80 -4.57 6.56
N PHE A 66 4.94 -5.33 5.48
CA PHE A 66 4.18 -6.57 5.30
C PHE A 66 4.58 -7.62 6.32
N ASP A 67 5.86 -7.72 6.65
CA ASP A 67 6.34 -8.66 7.68
C ASP A 67 5.75 -8.32 9.04
N ALA A 68 5.63 -7.04 9.37
CA ALA A 68 5.00 -6.60 10.61
C ALA A 68 3.52 -7.01 10.65
N TRP A 69 2.80 -6.89 9.52
CA TRP A 69 1.42 -7.33 9.42
C TRP A 69 1.29 -8.84 9.57
N ASP A 70 2.18 -9.61 8.93
CA ASP A 70 2.18 -11.07 9.06
C ASP A 70 2.39 -11.49 10.51
N ASP A 71 3.31 -10.85 11.21
CA ASP A 71 3.58 -11.14 12.62
C ASP A 71 2.35 -10.84 13.50
N LEU A 72 1.69 -9.72 13.25
CA LEU A 72 0.47 -9.36 13.96
C LEU A 72 -0.63 -10.39 13.73
N ILE A 73 -0.82 -10.84 12.48
CA ILE A 73 -1.82 -11.83 12.14
C ILE A 73 -1.51 -13.17 12.79
N ASP A 74 -0.25 -13.59 12.79
CA ASP A 74 0.17 -14.85 13.43
C ASP A 74 -0.11 -14.81 14.94
N ARG A 75 0.16 -13.68 15.59
CA ARG A 75 -0.13 -13.51 17.02
C ARG A 75 -1.62 -13.57 17.31
N ALA A 76 -2.42 -12.94 16.48
CA ALA A 76 -3.87 -12.96 16.63
C ALA A 76 -4.40 -14.40 16.48
N ASN A 77 -3.92 -15.13 15.50
CA ASN A 77 -4.31 -16.55 15.29
C ASN A 77 -3.91 -17.43 16.49
N ALA A 78 -2.73 -17.18 17.06
CA ALA A 78 -2.27 -17.93 18.22
C ALA A 78 -3.15 -17.69 19.46
N GLU A 79 -3.83 -16.56 19.53
CA GLU A 79 -4.74 -16.23 20.62
C GLU A 79 -6.20 -16.62 20.32
N GLY A 80 -6.45 -17.31 19.21
CA GLY A 80 -7.76 -17.78 18.85
C GLY A 80 -8.60 -16.83 17.99
N ILE A 81 -8.02 -15.73 17.56
CA ILE A 81 -8.68 -14.79 16.66
C ILE A 81 -8.35 -15.21 15.23
N GLU A 82 -9.37 -15.57 14.46
CA GLU A 82 -9.15 -15.97 13.06
C GLU A 82 -8.89 -14.75 12.18
N MET A 83 -7.73 -14.73 11.54
CA MET A 83 -7.37 -13.68 10.58
C MET A 83 -6.67 -14.31 9.38
N GLU A 84 -6.97 -13.80 8.19
CA GLU A 84 -6.32 -14.24 6.97
C GLU A 84 -5.09 -13.40 6.72
N LYS A 85 -4.04 -14.01 6.19
CA LYS A 85 -2.84 -13.28 5.80
C LYS A 85 -3.12 -12.45 4.56
N LEU A 86 -2.47 -11.30 4.50
CA LEU A 86 -2.60 -10.40 3.36
C LEU A 86 -1.86 -10.97 2.14
N GLU A 87 -2.46 -10.78 0.96
CA GLU A 87 -1.76 -11.05 -0.28
C GLU A 87 -0.77 -9.93 -0.52
N ARG A 88 0.45 -10.29 -0.91
CA ARG A 88 1.48 -9.30 -1.23
C ARG A 88 1.43 -8.98 -2.71
N PRO A 89 1.42 -7.70 -3.09
CA PRO A 89 1.53 -7.34 -4.51
C PRO A 89 2.94 -7.67 -5.02
N ASP A 90 3.01 -8.21 -6.20
CA ASP A 90 4.29 -8.58 -6.82
C ASP A 90 4.89 -7.43 -7.61
#